data_af25d1b3d287b1600bad78242fd17cf3
#
_entry.id   af25d1b3d287b1600bad78242fd17cf3
#
_cell.length_a   1.000
_cell.length_b   1.000
_cell.length_c   1.000
_cell.angle_alpha   90.00
_cell.angle_beta   90.00
_cell.angle_gamma   90.00
#
_symmetry.space_group_name_H-M   'P 1'
#
loop_
_entity.id
_entity.type
_entity.pdbx_description
1 polymer ?
#
loop_
_entity_poly.entity_id
_entity_poly.type
_entity_poly.pdbx_seq_one_letter_code
_entity_poly.pdbx_strand_id
1 'polypeptide(L)'
;FADMISYKFTGPKRNSIIVFEEPIENKVLYTKRAMGLPGETVKIQDGILYINGEATNFRQYSNLGIGDNEWRIPKKGDKLEIIPAGNYNKAHSYTAIDIEKIQKELKYNSASVYEFMPNLKFVVNGEETGLILDFIHDKDVVAKLMVGETVEVTLDDDYYLALGDNTDNSFDSRYWGFVKGSRIRGRAIVRFWPLNRIGLVK
;
A
#
# COMPACT_ATOMS: atom_id res chain seq x y z
N PHE A 1 15.70 -21.18 28.79
CA PHE A 1 14.39 -20.53 28.95
C PHE A 1 14.58 -19.08 28.54
N ALA A 2 14.31 -18.77 27.28
CA ALA A 2 14.22 -17.38 26.82
C ALA A 2 12.74 -17.03 26.93
N ASP A 3 12.37 -16.27 27.93
CA ASP A 3 11.11 -15.54 27.95
C ASP A 3 11.12 -14.57 26.77
N MET A 4 10.52 -14.99 25.67
CA MET A 4 10.25 -14.13 24.54
C MET A 4 9.26 -13.09 25.03
N ILE A 5 9.75 -11.90 25.35
CA ILE A 5 8.89 -10.74 25.59
C ILE A 5 8.16 -10.51 24.27
N SER A 6 6.93 -10.99 24.17
CA SER A 6 6.05 -10.67 23.08
C SER A 6 5.68 -9.20 23.20
N TYR A 7 6.43 -8.34 22.55
CA TYR A 7 6.01 -6.95 22.35
C TYR A 7 4.73 -6.98 21.52
N LYS A 8 3.60 -6.64 22.16
CA LYS A 8 2.38 -6.36 21.43
C LYS A 8 2.66 -5.17 20.51
N PHE A 9 2.88 -5.46 19.23
CA PHE A 9 3.12 -4.43 18.24
C PHE A 9 1.81 -3.66 18.05
N THR A 10 1.72 -2.47 18.63
CA THR A 10 0.53 -1.60 18.57
C THR A 10 0.45 -0.81 17.26
N GLY A 11 1.06 -1.29 16.20
CA GLY A 11 1.19 -0.58 14.92
C GLY A 11 2.28 0.50 14.94
N PRO A 12 2.72 0.97 13.77
CA PRO A 12 3.69 2.04 13.65
C PRO A 12 3.07 3.39 14.05
N LYS A 13 3.87 4.22 14.71
CA LYS A 13 3.55 5.64 14.90
C LYS A 13 3.94 6.42 13.66
N ARG A 14 3.31 7.59 13.45
CA ARG A 14 3.71 8.51 12.38
C ARG A 14 5.21 8.79 12.43
N ASN A 15 5.82 8.90 11.27
CA ASN A 15 7.23 9.14 11.07
C ASN A 15 8.16 7.97 11.52
N SER A 16 7.63 6.84 11.99
CA SER A 16 8.43 5.65 12.26
C SER A 16 8.99 5.07 10.97
N ILE A 17 10.26 4.66 10.99
CA ILE A 17 10.82 3.87 9.90
C ILE A 17 10.38 2.42 10.07
N ILE A 18 9.61 1.92 9.11
CA ILE A 18 9.06 0.57 9.09
C ILE A 18 9.78 -0.29 8.05
N VAL A 19 9.91 -1.58 8.36
CA VAL A 19 10.36 -2.61 7.44
C VAL A 19 9.17 -3.50 7.16
N PHE A 20 8.83 -3.69 5.91
CA PHE A 20 7.64 -4.43 5.50
C PHE A 20 7.88 -5.19 4.20
N GLU A 21 7.07 -6.20 3.97
CA GLU A 21 7.00 -6.89 2.69
C GLU A 21 6.26 -6.02 1.66
N GLU A 22 6.86 -5.87 0.53
CA GLU A 22 6.28 -5.14 -0.60
C GLU A 22 4.91 -5.76 -0.98
N PRO A 23 3.87 -4.94 -1.28
CA PRO A 23 2.51 -5.44 -1.49
C PRO A 23 2.34 -6.43 -2.66
N ILE A 24 3.21 -6.36 -3.67
CA ILE A 24 3.13 -7.21 -4.87
C ILE A 24 3.96 -8.49 -4.68
N GLU A 25 5.25 -8.34 -4.30
CA GLU A 25 6.17 -9.45 -4.16
C GLU A 25 6.42 -9.77 -2.68
N ASN A 26 5.79 -10.82 -2.16
CA ASN A 26 5.85 -11.21 -0.74
C ASN A 26 7.27 -11.51 -0.18
N LYS A 27 8.33 -11.41 -0.97
CA LYS A 27 9.71 -11.75 -0.57
C LYS A 27 10.64 -10.55 -0.52
N VAL A 28 10.18 -9.40 -1.02
CA VAL A 28 11.01 -8.19 -1.06
C VAL A 28 10.68 -7.33 0.15
N LEU A 29 11.71 -7.01 0.93
CA LEU A 29 11.58 -6.13 2.10
C LEU A 29 11.93 -4.70 1.71
N TYR A 30 11.00 -3.79 1.95
CA TYR A 30 11.22 -2.35 1.85
C TYR A 30 11.33 -1.70 3.22
N THR A 31 12.08 -0.59 3.23
CA THR A 31 12.20 0.28 4.39
C THR A 31 11.73 1.67 4.01
N LYS A 32 10.65 2.15 4.64
CA LYS A 32 10.04 3.46 4.41
C LYS A 32 9.56 4.07 5.73
N ARG A 33 9.10 5.34 5.69
CA ARG A 33 8.43 5.95 6.85
C ARG A 33 6.93 5.78 6.77
N ALA A 34 6.30 5.40 7.89
CA ALA A 34 4.86 5.45 8.03
C ALA A 34 4.43 6.92 8.17
N MET A 35 4.03 7.55 7.07
CA MET A 35 3.67 8.96 7.03
C MET A 35 2.19 9.19 7.27
N GLY A 36 1.32 8.29 6.80
CA GLY A 36 -0.11 8.32 7.07
C GLY A 36 -0.54 7.09 7.85
N LEU A 37 -1.50 7.27 8.76
CA LEU A 37 -2.00 6.27 9.68
C LEU A 37 -3.43 5.83 9.32
N PRO A 38 -3.91 4.67 9.79
CA PRO A 38 -5.23 4.16 9.48
C PRO A 38 -6.36 5.14 9.77
N GLY A 39 -7.24 5.34 8.80
CA GLY A 39 -8.41 6.21 8.89
C GLY A 39 -8.16 7.69 8.66
N GLU A 40 -6.91 8.10 8.42
CA GLU A 40 -6.58 9.48 8.07
C GLU A 40 -6.82 9.76 6.59
N THR A 41 -7.01 11.03 6.24
CA THR A 41 -6.95 11.48 4.85
C THR A 41 -5.58 12.06 4.53
N VAL A 42 -5.10 11.81 3.33
CA VAL A 42 -3.79 12.28 2.85
C VAL A 42 -3.92 12.89 1.47
N LYS A 43 -3.19 13.99 1.25
CA LYS A 43 -3.07 14.67 -0.03
C LYS A 43 -1.65 15.20 -0.17
N ILE A 44 -1.12 15.18 -1.39
CA ILE A 44 0.12 15.90 -1.70
C ILE A 44 -0.23 17.03 -2.66
N GLN A 45 0.00 18.26 -2.23
CA GLN A 45 -0.25 19.46 -3.02
C GLN A 45 0.96 20.40 -2.93
N ASP A 46 1.46 20.85 -4.07
CA ASP A 46 2.63 21.74 -4.15
C ASP A 46 3.86 21.19 -3.39
N GLY A 47 4.02 19.88 -3.41
CA GLY A 47 5.09 19.17 -2.70
C GLY A 47 4.87 18.99 -1.21
N ILE A 48 3.79 19.50 -0.65
CA ILE A 48 3.46 19.41 0.78
C ILE A 48 2.50 18.25 1.00
N LEU A 49 2.85 17.38 1.96
CA LEU A 49 1.95 16.33 2.44
C LEU A 49 0.98 16.95 3.45
N TYR A 50 -0.31 16.87 3.14
CA TYR A 50 -1.40 17.20 4.05
C TYR A 50 -1.96 15.92 4.68
N ILE A 51 -2.28 15.98 5.96
CA ILE A 51 -2.90 14.89 6.71
C ILE A 51 -4.11 15.47 7.44
N ASN A 52 -5.29 14.93 7.18
CA ASN A 52 -6.56 15.44 7.69
C ASN A 52 -6.74 16.94 7.42
N GLY A 53 -6.33 17.40 6.25
CA GLY A 53 -6.39 18.81 5.85
C GLY A 53 -5.28 19.71 6.41
N GLU A 54 -4.45 19.23 7.31
CA GLU A 54 -3.35 19.99 7.90
C GLU A 54 -2.02 19.75 7.17
N ALA A 55 -1.33 20.85 6.82
CA ALA A 55 -0.02 20.78 6.18
C ALA A 55 1.02 20.23 7.15
N THR A 56 1.81 19.28 6.67
CA THR A 56 2.96 18.77 7.43
C THR A 56 4.23 19.55 7.07
N ASN A 57 5.19 19.59 7.99
CA ASN A 57 6.51 20.21 7.77
C ASN A 57 7.61 19.15 7.54
N PHE A 58 7.26 17.98 7.00
CA PHE A 58 8.23 16.92 6.84
C PHE A 58 9.17 17.20 5.65
N ARG A 59 8.88 16.65 4.50
CA ARG A 59 9.69 16.73 3.29
C ARG A 59 8.83 17.15 2.14
N GLN A 60 9.44 17.68 1.10
CA GLN A 60 8.72 17.89 -0.14
C GLN A 60 8.59 16.57 -0.90
N TYR A 61 7.39 16.30 -1.41
CA TYR A 61 7.06 15.11 -2.16
C TYR A 61 6.51 15.49 -3.53
N SER A 62 6.87 14.73 -4.56
CA SER A 62 6.11 14.81 -5.80
C SER A 62 4.70 14.26 -5.58
N ASN A 63 3.72 14.84 -6.26
CA ASN A 63 2.34 14.34 -6.23
C ASN A 63 2.11 13.11 -7.14
N LEU A 64 3.18 12.51 -7.62
CA LEU A 64 3.14 11.34 -8.48
C LEU A 64 2.31 10.22 -7.82
N GLY A 65 1.39 9.64 -8.57
CA GLY A 65 0.53 8.54 -8.12
C GLY A 65 -0.68 8.95 -7.30
N ILE A 66 -0.57 9.96 -6.43
CA ILE A 66 -1.69 10.51 -5.66
C ILE A 66 -2.43 11.58 -6.49
N GLY A 67 -1.72 12.30 -7.35
CA GLY A 67 -2.28 13.44 -8.07
C GLY A 67 -2.71 14.55 -7.10
N ASP A 68 -3.78 15.27 -7.47
CA ASP A 68 -4.40 16.29 -6.62
C ASP A 68 -5.54 15.72 -5.76
N ASN A 69 -5.68 14.40 -5.73
CA ASN A 69 -6.74 13.73 -4.98
C ASN A 69 -6.43 13.67 -3.49
N GLU A 70 -7.45 13.66 -2.70
CA GLU A 70 -7.38 13.32 -1.30
C GLU A 70 -7.72 11.84 -1.12
N TRP A 71 -6.82 11.08 -0.47
CA TRP A 71 -6.99 9.66 -0.24
C TRP A 71 -7.26 9.37 1.22
N ARG A 72 -8.33 8.65 1.49
CA ARG A 72 -8.58 8.08 2.81
C ARG A 72 -7.74 6.81 2.97
N ILE A 73 -6.92 6.75 4.02
CA ILE A 73 -6.14 5.56 4.37
C ILE A 73 -7.09 4.54 5.00
N PRO A 74 -7.20 3.35 4.44
CA PRO A 74 -8.11 2.34 4.96
C PRO A 74 -7.72 1.86 6.35
N LYS A 75 -8.70 1.42 7.12
CA LYS A 75 -8.50 0.81 8.43
C LYS A 75 -9.31 -0.46 8.57
N LYS A 76 -8.96 -1.26 9.55
CA LYS A 76 -9.71 -2.46 9.90
C LYS A 76 -11.20 -2.17 10.12
N GLY A 77 -12.05 -2.98 9.50
CA GLY A 77 -13.51 -2.85 9.54
C GLY A 77 -14.10 -1.96 8.45
N ASP A 78 -13.30 -1.22 7.69
CA ASP A 78 -13.78 -0.47 6.53
C ASP A 78 -14.26 -1.43 5.43
N LYS A 79 -15.26 -0.99 4.66
CA LYS A 79 -15.74 -1.71 3.47
C LYS A 79 -14.94 -1.23 2.26
N LEU A 80 -14.29 -2.15 1.59
CA LEU A 80 -13.56 -1.92 0.34
C LEU A 80 -14.38 -2.47 -0.81
N GLU A 81 -14.61 -1.64 -1.82
CA GLU A 81 -15.10 -2.04 -3.13
C GLU A 81 -13.96 -1.91 -4.13
N ILE A 82 -13.71 -2.96 -4.89
CA ILE A 82 -12.80 -2.97 -6.03
C ILE A 82 -13.64 -3.06 -7.28
N ILE A 83 -13.66 -2.00 -8.06
CA ILE A 83 -14.53 -1.82 -9.21
C ILE A 83 -13.69 -1.88 -10.48
N PRO A 84 -13.93 -2.84 -11.37
CA PRO A 84 -13.32 -2.84 -12.68
C PRO A 84 -13.78 -1.61 -13.48
N ALA A 85 -12.82 -0.75 -13.85
CA ALA A 85 -13.08 0.44 -14.66
C ALA A 85 -12.85 0.10 -16.13
N GLY A 86 -13.94 -0.12 -16.88
CA GLY A 86 -13.91 -0.31 -18.33
C GLY A 86 -13.95 -1.76 -18.82
N ASN A 87 -13.71 -1.92 -20.13
CA ASN A 87 -13.87 -3.18 -20.86
C ASN A 87 -12.69 -4.16 -20.68
N TYR A 88 -12.31 -4.45 -19.44
CA TYR A 88 -11.25 -5.42 -19.17
C TYR A 88 -11.47 -6.74 -19.91
N ASN A 89 -12.74 -7.22 -19.95
CA ASN A 89 -13.15 -8.42 -20.67
C ASN A 89 -12.98 -8.34 -22.19
N LYS A 90 -12.90 -7.17 -22.80
CA LYS A 90 -12.71 -7.03 -24.25
C LYS A 90 -11.24 -7.02 -24.67
N ALA A 91 -10.36 -6.57 -23.78
CA ALA A 91 -8.92 -6.53 -24.07
C ALA A 91 -8.26 -7.91 -23.87
N HIS A 92 -8.80 -8.71 -22.95
CA HIS A 92 -8.22 -9.99 -22.55
C HIS A 92 -9.33 -11.04 -22.41
N SER A 93 -9.55 -11.85 -23.43
CA SER A 93 -10.46 -13.01 -23.37
C SER A 93 -9.76 -14.16 -22.62
N TYR A 94 -9.71 -14.07 -21.31
CA TYR A 94 -9.10 -15.10 -20.48
C TYR A 94 -10.07 -16.26 -20.21
N THR A 95 -9.59 -17.48 -20.40
CA THR A 95 -10.27 -18.69 -19.97
C THR A 95 -9.97 -18.98 -18.50
N ALA A 96 -10.75 -19.86 -17.86
CA ALA A 96 -10.52 -20.24 -16.45
C ALA A 96 -9.08 -20.77 -16.19
N ILE A 97 -8.43 -21.32 -17.19
CA ILE A 97 -7.03 -21.81 -17.12
C ILE A 97 -6.05 -20.65 -16.98
N ASP A 98 -6.39 -19.50 -17.50
CA ASP A 98 -5.51 -18.32 -17.50
C ASP A 98 -5.51 -17.60 -16.15
N ILE A 99 -6.55 -17.78 -15.32
CA ILE A 99 -6.66 -17.10 -14.01
C ILE A 99 -5.51 -17.50 -13.06
N GLU A 100 -5.19 -18.80 -12.98
CA GLU A 100 -4.06 -19.25 -12.16
C GLU A 100 -2.72 -18.74 -12.68
N LYS A 101 -2.57 -18.71 -13.99
CA LYS A 101 -1.37 -18.19 -14.66
C LYS A 101 -1.24 -16.69 -14.39
N ILE A 102 -2.33 -15.92 -14.53
CA ILE A 102 -2.35 -14.49 -14.29
C ILE A 102 -2.09 -14.18 -12.83
N GLN A 103 -2.73 -14.89 -11.90
CA GLN A 103 -2.46 -14.71 -10.48
C GLN A 103 -0.99 -14.99 -10.15
N LYS A 104 -0.39 -15.99 -10.78
CA LYS A 104 1.04 -16.28 -10.65
C LYS A 104 1.88 -15.15 -11.23
N GLU A 105 1.52 -14.62 -12.37
CA GLU A 105 2.19 -13.47 -12.99
C GLU A 105 2.06 -12.21 -12.12
N LEU A 106 0.86 -11.92 -11.63
CA LEU A 106 0.61 -10.78 -10.72
C LEU A 106 1.43 -10.86 -9.43
N LYS A 107 1.63 -12.08 -8.90
CA LYS A 107 2.45 -12.29 -7.68
C LYS A 107 3.95 -12.15 -7.89
N TYR A 108 4.44 -12.35 -9.09
CA TYR A 108 5.88 -12.46 -9.38
C TYR A 108 6.36 -11.49 -10.45
N ASN A 109 5.46 -10.75 -11.05
CA ASN A 109 5.78 -9.78 -12.11
C ASN A 109 5.05 -8.46 -11.84
N SER A 110 5.75 -7.52 -11.25
CA SER A 110 5.22 -6.19 -10.95
C SER A 110 4.71 -5.45 -12.19
N ALA A 111 5.32 -5.69 -13.37
CA ALA A 111 4.85 -5.08 -14.61
C ALA A 111 3.42 -5.51 -14.94
N SER A 112 3.07 -6.79 -14.78
CA SER A 112 1.71 -7.28 -15.01
C SER A 112 0.68 -6.66 -14.05
N VAL A 113 1.07 -6.39 -12.80
CA VAL A 113 0.23 -5.67 -11.85
C VAL A 113 -0.04 -4.25 -12.35
N TYR A 114 0.98 -3.54 -12.80
CA TYR A 114 0.82 -2.17 -13.31
C TYR A 114 0.01 -2.08 -14.60
N GLU A 115 -0.01 -3.12 -15.43
CA GLU A 115 -0.90 -3.21 -16.58
C GLU A 115 -2.36 -3.44 -16.17
N PHE A 116 -2.58 -4.19 -15.09
CA PHE A 116 -3.93 -4.49 -14.59
C PHE A 116 -4.55 -3.32 -13.81
N MET A 117 -3.75 -2.65 -13.02
CA MET A 117 -4.15 -1.61 -12.06
C MET A 117 -4.91 -0.42 -12.65
N PRO A 118 -4.54 0.16 -13.81
CA PRO A 118 -5.27 1.28 -14.39
C PRO A 118 -6.74 1.00 -14.70
N ASN A 119 -7.11 -0.27 -14.69
CA ASN A 119 -8.48 -0.72 -14.94
C ASN A 119 -9.28 -0.97 -13.66
N LEU A 120 -8.73 -0.63 -12.51
CA LEU A 120 -9.38 -0.82 -11.21
C LEU A 120 -9.56 0.52 -10.49
N LYS A 121 -10.71 0.65 -9.86
CA LYS A 121 -11.03 1.73 -8.95
C LYS A 121 -11.23 1.16 -7.54
N PHE A 122 -10.64 1.80 -6.55
CA PHE A 122 -10.76 1.42 -5.16
C PHE A 122 -11.64 2.43 -4.43
N VAL A 123 -12.66 1.93 -3.74
CA VAL A 123 -13.61 2.74 -2.98
C VAL A 123 -13.68 2.20 -1.56
N VAL A 124 -13.46 3.05 -0.58
CA VAL A 124 -13.54 2.70 0.84
C VAL A 124 -14.67 3.49 1.50
N ASN A 125 -15.66 2.79 2.03
CA ASN A 125 -16.86 3.38 2.64
C ASN A 125 -17.57 4.42 1.74
N GLY A 126 -17.59 4.18 0.43
CA GLY A 126 -18.22 5.07 -0.56
C GLY A 126 -17.32 6.19 -1.09
N GLU A 127 -16.08 6.32 -0.61
CA GLU A 127 -15.12 7.32 -1.06
C GLU A 127 -13.99 6.68 -1.87
N GLU A 128 -13.66 7.27 -3.02
CA GLU A 128 -12.53 6.81 -3.83
C GLU A 128 -11.21 6.99 -3.09
N THR A 129 -10.33 6.00 -3.17
CA THR A 129 -9.04 6.01 -2.48
C THR A 129 -7.90 5.53 -3.38
N GLY A 130 -6.68 5.54 -2.83
CA GLY A 130 -5.50 5.01 -3.48
C GLY A 130 -5.49 3.48 -3.56
N LEU A 131 -4.43 2.97 -4.15
CA LEU A 131 -4.26 1.56 -4.46
C LEU A 131 -4.20 0.69 -3.21
N ILE A 132 -4.88 -0.46 -3.24
CA ILE A 132 -4.88 -1.47 -2.18
C ILE A 132 -4.58 -2.81 -2.85
N LEU A 133 -3.29 -3.17 -2.97
CA LEU A 133 -2.84 -4.25 -3.84
C LEU A 133 -2.93 -5.65 -3.24
N ASP A 134 -3.23 -5.78 -1.95
CA ASP A 134 -3.30 -7.10 -1.30
C ASP A 134 -4.29 -8.08 -1.93
N PHE A 135 -5.28 -7.57 -2.67
CA PHE A 135 -6.25 -8.40 -3.38
C PHE A 135 -5.60 -9.36 -4.41
N ILE A 136 -4.42 -9.03 -4.93
CA ILE A 136 -3.73 -9.89 -5.92
C ILE A 136 -3.34 -11.24 -5.35
N HIS A 137 -3.31 -11.36 -4.03
CA HIS A 137 -3.00 -12.61 -3.34
C HIS A 137 -4.23 -13.51 -3.14
N ASP A 138 -5.43 -12.98 -3.40
CA ASP A 138 -6.68 -13.73 -3.35
C ASP A 138 -7.16 -14.08 -4.77
N LYS A 139 -7.12 -15.39 -5.09
CA LYS A 139 -7.47 -15.90 -6.43
C LYS A 139 -8.93 -15.68 -6.78
N ASP A 140 -9.82 -15.73 -5.78
CA ASP A 140 -11.25 -15.62 -6.03
C ASP A 140 -11.62 -14.16 -6.29
N VAL A 141 -10.96 -13.22 -5.61
CA VAL A 141 -11.06 -11.78 -5.89
C VAL A 141 -10.55 -11.48 -7.30
N VAL A 142 -9.34 -11.95 -7.63
CA VAL A 142 -8.77 -11.74 -8.97
C VAL A 142 -9.67 -12.31 -10.06
N ALA A 143 -10.22 -13.51 -9.87
CA ALA A 143 -11.10 -14.15 -10.84
C ALA A 143 -12.37 -13.31 -11.11
N LYS A 144 -13.01 -12.80 -10.08
CA LYS A 144 -14.20 -11.93 -10.20
C LYS A 144 -13.87 -10.63 -10.93
N LEU A 145 -12.79 -9.96 -10.55
CA LEU A 145 -12.37 -8.72 -11.21
C LEU A 145 -12.07 -8.93 -12.69
N MET A 146 -11.50 -10.06 -13.06
CA MET A 146 -11.19 -10.38 -14.45
C MET A 146 -12.42 -10.59 -15.32
N VAL A 147 -13.52 -11.04 -14.75
CA VAL A 147 -14.81 -11.15 -15.48
C VAL A 147 -15.65 -9.87 -15.37
N GLY A 148 -15.10 -8.80 -14.78
CA GLY A 148 -15.76 -7.50 -14.69
C GLY A 148 -16.72 -7.36 -13.51
N GLU A 149 -16.65 -8.27 -12.54
CA GLU A 149 -17.45 -8.17 -11.33
C GLU A 149 -16.82 -7.24 -10.31
N THR A 150 -17.61 -6.36 -9.71
CA THR A 150 -17.21 -5.60 -8.52
C THR A 150 -17.06 -6.54 -7.33
N VAL A 151 -15.99 -6.36 -6.58
CA VAL A 151 -15.72 -7.15 -5.38
C VAL A 151 -15.84 -6.27 -4.15
N GLU A 152 -16.66 -6.71 -3.19
CA GLU A 152 -16.78 -6.06 -1.87
C GLU A 152 -16.14 -6.95 -0.81
N VAL A 153 -15.28 -6.33 0.02
CA VAL A 153 -14.65 -7.00 1.15
C VAL A 153 -14.64 -6.08 2.38
N THR A 154 -14.78 -6.66 3.57
CA THR A 154 -14.52 -5.95 4.81
C THR A 154 -13.06 -6.14 5.17
N LEU A 155 -12.34 -5.03 5.35
CA LEU A 155 -10.91 -5.06 5.63
C LEU A 155 -10.65 -5.67 7.02
N ASP A 156 -9.74 -6.63 7.07
CA ASP A 156 -9.35 -7.38 8.27
C ASP A 156 -8.18 -6.75 9.03
N ASP A 157 -7.56 -5.71 8.44
CA ASP A 157 -6.35 -5.08 8.96
C ASP A 157 -6.34 -3.56 8.71
N ASP A 158 -5.41 -2.88 9.37
CA ASP A 158 -5.10 -1.47 9.19
C ASP A 158 -4.12 -1.28 8.02
N TYR A 159 -4.19 -0.11 7.38
CA TYR A 159 -3.31 0.27 6.28
C TYR A 159 -2.53 1.55 6.58
N TYR A 160 -1.39 1.71 5.93
CA TYR A 160 -0.45 2.80 6.17
C TYR A 160 0.05 3.40 4.87
N LEU A 161 0.23 4.73 4.84
CA LEU A 161 0.96 5.40 3.76
C LEU A 161 2.45 5.38 4.11
N ALA A 162 3.24 4.66 3.33
CA ALA A 162 4.68 4.51 3.54
C ALA A 162 5.46 5.28 2.48
N LEU A 163 6.18 6.33 2.87
CA LEU A 163 6.95 7.21 1.97
C LEU A 163 8.45 7.12 2.23
N GLY A 164 9.23 7.23 1.17
CA GLY A 164 10.68 7.21 1.24
C GLY A 164 11.29 8.55 1.62
N ASP A 165 12.44 8.51 2.29
CA ASP A 165 13.20 9.70 2.68
C ASP A 165 13.84 10.43 1.51
N ASN A 166 14.21 9.71 0.45
CA ASN A 166 14.67 10.28 -0.82
C ASN A 166 13.47 10.50 -1.73
N THR A 167 12.79 11.62 -1.55
CA THR A 167 11.47 11.89 -2.12
C THR A 167 11.44 11.93 -3.64
N ASP A 168 12.55 12.29 -4.27
CA ASP A 168 12.65 12.40 -5.74
C ASP A 168 12.97 11.05 -6.41
N ASN A 169 13.51 10.11 -5.62
CA ASN A 169 13.92 8.80 -6.12
C ASN A 169 13.55 7.70 -5.12
N SER A 170 12.25 7.57 -4.86
CA SER A 170 11.72 6.53 -3.98
C SER A 170 10.54 5.84 -4.62
N PHE A 171 10.68 4.53 -4.79
CA PHE A 171 9.56 3.65 -5.11
C PHE A 171 8.82 3.35 -3.80
N ASP A 172 7.66 3.98 -3.59
CA ASP A 172 6.92 3.97 -2.33
C ASP A 172 5.40 4.01 -2.54
N SER A 173 4.61 4.30 -1.51
CA SER A 173 3.14 4.29 -1.58
C SER A 173 2.55 5.19 -2.66
N ARG A 174 3.29 6.14 -3.19
CA ARG A 174 2.86 6.94 -4.35
C ARG A 174 2.70 6.10 -5.62
N TYR A 175 3.41 4.96 -5.69
CA TYR A 175 3.37 4.05 -6.83
C TYR A 175 2.51 2.81 -6.59
N TRP A 176 2.59 2.20 -5.41
CA TRP A 176 1.93 0.92 -5.13
C TRP A 176 0.85 1.01 -4.03
N GLY A 177 0.54 2.22 -3.56
CA GLY A 177 -0.57 2.45 -2.65
C GLY A 177 -0.26 2.12 -1.19
N PHE A 178 -1.27 1.67 -0.46
CA PHE A 178 -1.17 1.47 0.99
C PHE A 178 -0.56 0.12 1.36
N VAL A 179 0.15 0.11 2.48
CA VAL A 179 0.76 -1.09 3.07
C VAL A 179 -0.15 -1.64 4.15
N LYS A 180 -0.55 -2.90 4.02
CA LYS A 180 -1.32 -3.62 5.04
C LYS A 180 -0.48 -3.84 6.31
N GLY A 181 -1.08 -3.69 7.49
CA GLY A 181 -0.40 -3.80 8.78
C GLY A 181 0.30 -5.14 8.99
N SER A 182 -0.33 -6.25 8.58
CA SER A 182 0.24 -7.61 8.67
C SER A 182 1.51 -7.82 7.83
N ARG A 183 1.76 -6.95 6.85
CA ARG A 183 3.01 -6.96 6.06
C ARG A 183 4.19 -6.31 6.79
N ILE A 184 3.92 -5.53 7.84
CA ILE A 184 4.96 -4.82 8.59
C ILE A 184 5.68 -5.83 9.50
N ARG A 185 6.97 -6.02 9.24
CA ARG A 185 7.84 -6.96 9.96
C ARG A 185 8.52 -6.34 11.17
N GLY A 186 8.65 -5.02 11.19
CA GLY A 186 9.26 -4.35 12.32
C GLY A 186 9.45 -2.84 12.10
N ARG A 187 10.03 -2.22 13.11
CA ARG A 187 10.40 -0.80 13.13
C ARG A 187 11.90 -0.66 13.38
N ALA A 188 12.57 0.18 12.60
CA ALA A 188 13.95 0.53 12.87
C ALA A 188 14.03 1.41 14.12
N ILE A 189 14.81 0.99 15.11
CA ILE A 189 15.01 1.71 16.37
C ILE A 189 16.42 2.28 16.46
N VAL A 190 17.42 1.53 15.98
CA VAL A 190 18.83 1.90 16.07
C VAL A 190 19.48 1.79 14.70
N ARG A 191 20.27 2.77 14.38
CA ARG A 191 21.23 2.73 13.25
C ARG A 191 22.62 2.50 13.81
N PHE A 192 23.29 1.43 13.41
CA PHE A 192 24.64 1.07 13.84
C PHE A 192 25.72 1.31 12.76
N TRP A 193 25.30 1.61 11.55
CA TRP A 193 26.20 1.88 10.43
C TRP A 193 25.69 3.06 9.58
N PRO A 194 26.56 3.89 9.01
CA PRO A 194 28.02 3.93 9.25
C PRO A 194 28.37 4.41 10.67
N LEU A 195 29.56 4.11 11.15
CA LEU A 195 29.98 4.36 12.54
C LEU A 195 29.83 5.82 12.99
N ASN A 196 30.01 6.77 12.08
CA ASN A 196 29.82 8.20 12.34
C ASN A 196 28.33 8.62 12.44
N ARG A 197 27.41 7.68 12.28
CA ARG A 197 25.94 7.90 12.31
C ARG A 197 25.22 6.95 13.26
N ILE A 198 25.96 6.31 14.17
CA ILE A 198 25.37 5.43 15.20
C ILE A 198 24.43 6.25 16.08
N GLY A 199 23.24 5.73 16.32
CA GLY A 199 22.25 6.35 17.20
C GLY A 199 20.83 5.82 17.01
N LEU A 200 19.92 6.37 17.80
CA LEU A 200 18.52 6.08 17.65
C LEU A 200 18.00 6.66 16.31
N VAL A 201 17.14 5.90 15.69
CA VAL A 201 16.44 6.35 14.49
C VAL A 201 15.31 7.29 14.93
N LYS A 202 15.33 8.51 14.40
CA LYS A 202 14.30 9.54 14.64
C LYS A 202 13.37 9.64 13.43
#